data_c6c414bae6db564f389b7f07eb31eadd
#
_entry.id   c6c414bae6db564f389b7f07eb31eadd
#
_cell.length_a   1.000
_cell.length_b   1.000
_cell.length_c   1.000
_cell.angle_alpha   90.00
_cell.angle_beta   90.00
_cell.angle_gamma   90.00
#
_symmetry.space_group_name_H-M   'P 1'
#
loop_
_entity.id
_entity.type
_entity.pdbx_description
1 polymer ?
#
loop_
_entity_poly.entity_id
_entity_poly.type
_entity_poly.pdbx_seq_one_letter_code
_entity_poly.pdbx_strand_id
1 'polypeptide(L)'
;MIVSGLALGCDTVGHEGALLAEGKTIAVLPTPIDAPVYPSQNQGLADRIVGGGGALVSEYAPGAMLHDKQLVSNLVARDEWQPGLSDGVIAIETSVAGGTNHAMKHAQGTNTPIAVFDYSSRMGEDFYADERFGGNVKYLKDGAFPIFEASTIEDFKIAMESYRQRNFRGASGGTALGRDSQLNLFG
;
A
#
# COMPACT_ATOMS: atom_id res chain seq x y z
N MET A 1 -6.37 -7.81 -4.14
CA MET A 1 -4.95 -7.52 -4.45
C MET A 1 -4.36 -6.72 -3.30
N ILE A 2 -3.13 -7.01 -2.88
CA ILE A 2 -2.41 -6.25 -1.84
C ILE A 2 -1.33 -5.40 -2.52
N VAL A 3 -1.15 -4.17 -2.06
CA VAL A 3 -0.04 -3.28 -2.42
C VAL A 3 0.70 -2.93 -1.13
N SER A 4 2.00 -3.17 -1.07
CA SER A 4 2.81 -2.86 0.11
C SER A 4 4.28 -2.65 -0.25
N GLY A 5 5.11 -2.33 0.74
CA GLY A 5 6.47 -1.87 0.50
C GLY A 5 7.57 -2.93 0.61
N LEU A 6 7.23 -4.20 0.75
CA LEU A 6 8.18 -5.31 0.91
C LEU A 6 9.09 -5.22 2.17
N ALA A 7 8.75 -4.38 3.15
CA ALA A 7 9.48 -4.31 4.42
C ALA A 7 9.31 -5.59 5.25
N LEU A 8 10.22 -5.81 6.21
CA LEU A 8 10.05 -6.89 7.19
C LEU A 8 8.82 -6.62 8.06
N GLY A 9 8.16 -7.69 8.51
CA GLY A 9 6.97 -7.60 9.36
C GLY A 9 5.67 -7.53 8.58
N CYS A 10 4.85 -6.51 8.81
CA CYS A 10 3.48 -6.43 8.27
C CYS A 10 3.41 -6.49 6.74
N ASP A 11 4.34 -5.85 6.02
CA ASP A 11 4.39 -5.91 4.56
C ASP A 11 4.64 -7.35 4.08
N THR A 12 5.63 -8.02 4.70
CA THR A 12 5.92 -9.43 4.40
C THR A 12 4.67 -10.30 4.58
N VAL A 13 4.00 -10.18 5.73
CA VAL A 13 2.79 -10.96 6.05
C VAL A 13 1.66 -10.64 5.07
N GLY A 14 1.49 -9.37 4.70
CA GLY A 14 0.50 -8.94 3.71
C GLY A 14 0.71 -9.58 2.34
N HIS A 15 1.95 -9.56 1.84
CA HIS A 15 2.30 -10.22 0.57
C HIS A 15 2.13 -11.74 0.63
N GLU A 16 2.60 -12.37 1.70
CA GLU A 16 2.46 -13.82 1.88
C GLU A 16 1.00 -14.25 1.99
N GLY A 17 0.19 -13.50 2.74
CA GLY A 17 -1.25 -13.75 2.84
C GLY A 17 -1.96 -13.65 1.49
N ALA A 18 -1.59 -12.68 0.66
CA ALA A 18 -2.13 -12.56 -0.69
C ALA A 18 -1.77 -13.79 -1.56
N LEU A 19 -0.50 -14.23 -1.51
CA LEU A 19 -0.03 -15.38 -2.26
C LEU A 19 -0.67 -16.69 -1.77
N LEU A 20 -0.84 -16.87 -0.44
CA LEU A 20 -1.52 -18.02 0.13
C LEU A 20 -2.99 -18.12 -0.29
N ALA A 21 -3.64 -16.98 -0.50
CA ALA A 21 -5.01 -16.89 -1.01
C ALA A 21 -5.09 -16.94 -2.55
N GLU A 22 -4.02 -17.37 -3.22
CA GLU A 22 -3.89 -17.40 -4.70
C GLU A 22 -4.20 -16.01 -5.34
N GLY A 23 -4.07 -14.96 -4.56
CA GLY A 23 -4.28 -13.58 -4.98
C GLY A 23 -2.99 -12.94 -5.51
N LYS A 24 -3.14 -11.79 -6.17
CA LYS A 24 -2.00 -11.01 -6.67
C LYS A 24 -1.58 -9.96 -5.65
N THR A 25 -0.30 -9.61 -5.69
CA THR A 25 0.24 -8.54 -4.85
C THR A 25 1.29 -7.74 -5.60
N ILE A 26 1.43 -6.47 -5.23
CA ILE A 26 2.38 -5.53 -5.83
C ILE A 26 3.29 -5.04 -4.71
N ALA A 27 4.60 -5.16 -4.92
CA ALA A 27 5.60 -4.58 -4.04
C ALA A 27 6.16 -3.29 -4.63
N VAL A 28 6.11 -2.19 -3.86
CA VAL A 28 6.66 -0.89 -4.23
C VAL A 28 8.06 -0.76 -3.63
N LEU A 29 9.07 -0.67 -4.50
CA LEU A 29 10.48 -0.72 -4.12
C LEU A 29 11.07 0.67 -3.92
N PRO A 30 11.98 0.85 -2.93
CA PRO A 30 12.76 2.08 -2.75
C PRO A 30 14.02 2.11 -3.63
N THR A 31 14.23 1.08 -4.46
CA THR A 31 15.40 0.87 -5.29
C THR A 31 15.02 0.70 -6.75
N PRO A 32 15.92 0.93 -7.72
CA PRO A 32 15.69 0.57 -9.11
C PRO A 32 15.27 -0.88 -9.26
N ILE A 33 14.46 -1.17 -10.29
CA ILE A 33 13.87 -2.49 -10.51
C ILE A 33 14.93 -3.58 -10.82
N ASP A 34 16.07 -3.19 -11.33
CA ASP A 34 17.22 -4.05 -11.68
C ASP A 34 18.27 -4.14 -10.58
N ALA A 35 18.06 -3.42 -9.47
CA ALA A 35 18.90 -3.55 -8.28
C ALA A 35 18.41 -4.67 -7.36
N PRO A 36 19.26 -5.21 -6.46
CA PRO A 36 18.80 -6.11 -5.41
C PRO A 36 17.68 -5.48 -4.59
N VAL A 37 16.66 -6.27 -4.25
CA VAL A 37 15.54 -5.75 -3.45
C VAL A 37 15.99 -5.38 -2.03
N TYR A 38 15.31 -4.41 -1.47
CA TYR A 38 15.50 -4.01 -0.07
C TYR A 38 14.21 -4.22 0.72
N PRO A 39 14.28 -4.91 1.88
CA PRO A 39 15.45 -5.60 2.45
C PRO A 39 15.78 -6.90 1.72
N SER A 40 17.07 -7.27 1.68
CA SER A 40 17.55 -8.45 0.96
C SER A 40 16.97 -9.78 1.45
N GLN A 41 16.52 -9.84 2.70
CA GLN A 41 15.83 -10.99 3.30
C GLN A 41 14.55 -11.34 2.55
N ASN A 42 13.91 -10.36 1.91
CA ASN A 42 12.66 -10.52 1.15
C ASN A 42 12.88 -10.79 -0.35
N GLN A 43 14.11 -11.09 -0.80
CA GLN A 43 14.37 -11.43 -2.20
C GLN A 43 13.51 -12.63 -2.65
N GLY A 44 13.47 -13.72 -1.88
CA GLY A 44 12.65 -14.88 -2.21
C GLY A 44 11.15 -14.60 -2.23
N LEU A 45 10.68 -13.64 -1.42
CA LEU A 45 9.30 -13.17 -1.46
C LEU A 45 9.04 -12.36 -2.74
N ALA A 46 9.96 -11.48 -3.14
CA ALA A 46 9.87 -10.73 -4.38
C ALA A 46 9.78 -11.66 -5.61
N ASP A 47 10.60 -12.71 -5.65
CA ASP A 47 10.55 -13.72 -6.71
C ASP A 47 9.21 -14.45 -6.75
N ARG A 48 8.64 -14.80 -5.59
CA ARG A 48 7.31 -15.43 -5.47
C ARG A 48 6.18 -14.48 -5.90
N ILE A 49 6.29 -13.19 -5.59
CA ILE A 49 5.33 -12.16 -6.05
C ILE A 49 5.25 -12.15 -7.57
N VAL A 50 6.39 -12.07 -8.24
CA VAL A 50 6.46 -12.07 -9.72
C VAL A 50 6.00 -13.40 -10.28
N GLY A 51 6.47 -14.53 -9.73
CA GLY A 51 6.07 -15.87 -10.14
C GLY A 51 4.58 -16.16 -9.96
N GLY A 52 3.92 -15.53 -8.99
CA GLY A 52 2.47 -15.59 -8.75
C GLY A 52 1.65 -14.64 -9.62
N GLY A 53 2.26 -13.96 -10.59
CA GLY A 53 1.59 -13.01 -11.49
C GLY A 53 1.28 -11.65 -10.83
N GLY A 54 1.97 -11.34 -9.74
CA GLY A 54 2.06 -10.00 -9.15
C GLY A 54 3.13 -9.13 -9.84
N ALA A 55 3.52 -8.02 -9.22
CA ALA A 55 4.50 -7.10 -9.79
C ALA A 55 5.41 -6.48 -8.72
N LEU A 56 6.62 -6.14 -9.15
CA LEU A 56 7.49 -5.19 -8.47
C LEU A 56 7.42 -3.88 -9.23
N VAL A 57 7.25 -2.77 -8.54
CA VAL A 57 7.20 -1.43 -9.13
C VAL A 57 8.20 -0.51 -8.44
N SER A 58 8.78 0.39 -9.22
CA SER A 58 9.75 1.39 -8.74
C SER A 58 9.62 2.66 -9.55
N GLU A 59 9.81 3.81 -8.92
CA GLU A 59 9.91 5.11 -9.60
C GLU A 59 11.33 5.42 -10.09
N TYR A 60 12.31 4.57 -9.70
CA TYR A 60 13.71 4.80 -10.03
C TYR A 60 14.07 4.11 -11.34
N ALA A 61 14.74 4.85 -12.23
CA ALA A 61 15.16 4.32 -13.51
C ALA A 61 16.13 3.14 -13.33
N PRO A 62 16.06 2.10 -14.20
CA PRO A 62 17.06 1.04 -14.22
C PRO A 62 18.47 1.60 -14.35
N GLY A 63 19.43 1.00 -13.62
CA GLY A 63 20.82 1.45 -13.58
C GLY A 63 21.08 2.71 -12.75
N ALA A 64 20.07 3.29 -12.11
CA ALA A 64 20.30 4.44 -11.23
C ALA A 64 21.18 4.03 -10.03
N MET A 65 22.22 4.80 -9.77
CA MET A 65 23.09 4.57 -8.61
C MET A 65 22.40 5.14 -7.37
N LEU A 66 22.23 4.29 -6.36
CA LEU A 66 21.71 4.70 -5.05
C LEU A 66 22.88 4.85 -4.08
N HIS A 67 22.94 5.99 -3.41
CA HIS A 67 23.81 6.18 -2.26
C HIS A 67 23.05 5.85 -0.97
N ASP A 68 23.74 5.34 0.05
CA ASP A 68 23.12 4.90 1.33
C ASP A 68 22.19 5.95 1.94
N LYS A 69 22.53 7.24 1.81
CA LYS A 69 21.69 8.33 2.32
C LYS A 69 20.38 8.52 1.54
N GLN A 70 20.32 8.07 0.29
CA GLN A 70 19.12 8.15 -0.53
C GLN A 70 18.12 7.04 -0.20
N LEU A 71 18.58 5.90 0.29
CA LEU A 71 17.68 4.79 0.62
C LEU A 71 16.60 5.19 1.62
N VAL A 72 16.96 5.93 2.68
CA VAL A 72 16.00 6.39 3.70
C VAL A 72 14.98 7.35 3.09
N SER A 73 15.41 8.31 2.28
CA SER A 73 14.49 9.23 1.59
C SER A 73 13.60 8.49 0.59
N ASN A 74 14.15 7.49 -0.10
CA ASN A 74 13.39 6.67 -1.04
C ASN A 74 12.35 5.79 -0.35
N LEU A 75 12.64 5.27 0.84
CA LEU A 75 11.67 4.55 1.67
C LEU A 75 10.46 5.42 2.00
N VAL A 76 10.69 6.69 2.31
CA VAL A 76 9.61 7.66 2.59
C VAL A 76 8.87 8.04 1.29
N ALA A 77 9.61 8.34 0.22
CA ALA A 77 9.01 8.74 -1.06
C ALA A 77 8.09 7.65 -1.63
N ARG A 78 8.51 6.38 -1.58
CA ARG A 78 7.70 5.26 -2.09
C ARG A 78 6.38 5.04 -1.33
N ASP A 79 6.28 5.53 -0.07
CA ASP A 79 5.09 5.32 0.76
C ASP A 79 3.84 6.02 0.19
N GLU A 80 4.01 7.06 -0.63
CA GLU A 80 2.89 7.72 -1.31
C GLU A 80 2.30 6.87 -2.45
N TRP A 81 3.10 5.99 -3.06
CA TRP A 81 2.63 5.10 -4.12
C TRP A 81 1.68 4.02 -3.63
N GLN A 82 1.79 3.59 -2.36
CA GLN A 82 0.95 2.55 -1.81
C GLN A 82 -0.54 2.99 -1.78
N PRO A 83 -0.92 4.13 -1.21
CA PRO A 83 -2.30 4.63 -1.30
C PRO A 83 -2.68 5.03 -2.73
N GLY A 84 -1.73 5.56 -3.52
CA GLY A 84 -1.99 5.95 -4.91
C GLY A 84 -2.37 4.79 -5.82
N LEU A 85 -1.90 3.58 -5.51
CA LEU A 85 -2.20 2.35 -6.23
C LEU A 85 -3.32 1.51 -5.58
N SER A 86 -4.00 2.03 -4.57
CA SER A 86 -4.94 1.28 -3.74
C SER A 86 -6.29 1.97 -3.62
N ASP A 87 -7.34 1.19 -3.44
CA ASP A 87 -8.69 1.69 -3.17
C ASP A 87 -8.90 2.00 -1.67
N GLY A 88 -7.96 1.62 -0.81
CA GLY A 88 -7.96 1.87 0.63
C GLY A 88 -6.66 1.45 1.30
N VAL A 89 -6.37 1.99 2.47
CA VAL A 89 -5.15 1.73 3.23
C VAL A 89 -5.50 1.15 4.60
N ILE A 90 -4.79 0.09 4.99
CA ILE A 90 -4.94 -0.53 6.31
C ILE A 90 -3.60 -0.43 7.04
N ALA A 91 -3.57 0.28 8.18
CA ALA A 91 -2.43 0.24 9.08
C ALA A 91 -2.63 -0.82 10.18
N ILE A 92 -1.68 -1.75 10.27
CA ILE A 92 -1.71 -2.83 11.26
C ILE A 92 -1.20 -2.29 12.61
N GLU A 93 -0.02 -1.72 12.62
CA GLU A 93 0.60 -1.13 13.80
C GLU A 93 1.34 0.15 13.38
N THR A 94 1.07 1.25 14.05
CA THR A 94 1.84 2.48 13.86
C THR A 94 1.85 3.33 15.13
N SER A 95 3.01 3.81 15.51
CA SER A 95 3.15 4.85 16.54
C SER A 95 2.80 6.22 15.95
N VAL A 96 2.68 7.24 16.77
CA VAL A 96 2.40 8.62 16.32
C VAL A 96 3.48 9.14 15.35
N ALA A 97 4.74 8.72 15.53
CA ALA A 97 5.87 9.11 14.68
C ALA A 97 6.34 8.00 13.73
N GLY A 98 5.60 6.90 13.61
CA GLY A 98 5.97 5.74 12.78
C GLY A 98 5.98 6.04 11.28
N GLY A 99 6.80 5.29 10.52
CA GLY A 99 6.95 5.46 9.07
C GLY A 99 5.64 5.29 8.30
N THR A 100 4.76 4.38 8.72
CA THR A 100 3.43 4.16 8.14
C THR A 100 2.59 5.45 8.01
N ASN A 101 2.87 6.46 8.87
CA ASN A 101 2.16 7.75 8.80
C ASN A 101 2.39 8.52 7.49
N HIS A 102 3.44 8.23 6.73
CA HIS A 102 3.64 8.84 5.41
C HIS A 102 2.54 8.37 4.45
N ALA A 103 2.34 7.07 4.32
CA ALA A 103 1.26 6.50 3.51
C ALA A 103 -0.13 6.95 4.02
N MET A 104 -0.34 6.97 5.34
CA MET A 104 -1.62 7.38 5.93
C MET A 104 -1.96 8.85 5.64
N LYS A 105 -0.98 9.75 5.69
CA LYS A 105 -1.17 11.17 5.33
C LYS A 105 -1.50 11.36 3.85
N HIS A 106 -0.85 10.59 2.98
CA HIS A 106 -1.19 10.59 1.56
C HIS A 106 -2.62 10.12 1.32
N ALA A 107 -3.03 9.02 1.97
CA ALA A 107 -4.40 8.52 1.92
C ALA A 107 -5.41 9.59 2.37
N GLN A 108 -5.11 10.30 3.47
CA GLN A 108 -5.95 11.43 3.92
C GLN A 108 -6.03 12.56 2.87
N GLY A 109 -4.90 12.92 2.28
CA GLY A 109 -4.82 13.99 1.26
C GLY A 109 -5.59 13.68 -0.02
N THR A 110 -5.74 12.40 -0.36
CA THR A 110 -6.49 11.92 -1.54
C THR A 110 -7.90 11.44 -1.20
N ASN A 111 -8.33 11.54 0.05
CA ASN A 111 -9.58 10.98 0.57
C ASN A 111 -9.72 9.46 0.33
N THR A 112 -8.60 8.75 0.21
CA THR A 112 -8.58 7.29 0.15
C THR A 112 -9.05 6.73 1.49
N PRO A 113 -9.97 5.78 1.52
CA PRO A 113 -10.45 5.16 2.77
C PRO A 113 -9.32 4.62 3.61
N ILE A 114 -9.38 4.86 4.91
CA ILE A 114 -8.39 4.43 5.88
C ILE A 114 -9.03 3.50 6.90
N ALA A 115 -8.38 2.37 7.14
CA ALA A 115 -8.67 1.49 8.26
C ALA A 115 -7.43 1.28 9.11
N VAL A 116 -7.63 0.96 10.37
CA VAL A 116 -6.56 0.58 11.29
C VAL A 116 -6.98 -0.62 12.14
N PHE A 117 -6.02 -1.44 12.52
CA PHE A 117 -6.29 -2.50 13.47
C PHE A 117 -6.60 -1.93 14.85
N ASP A 118 -7.73 -2.35 15.40
CA ASP A 118 -8.18 -2.04 16.76
C ASP A 118 -7.92 -3.26 17.65
N TYR A 119 -6.94 -3.14 18.52
CA TYR A 119 -6.57 -4.21 19.46
C TYR A 119 -7.26 -4.06 20.82
N SER A 120 -8.16 -3.09 21.01
CA SER A 120 -8.80 -2.82 22.30
C SER A 120 -9.55 -4.02 22.87
N SER A 121 -10.19 -4.84 22.02
CA SER A 121 -10.87 -6.06 22.43
C SER A 121 -9.95 -7.14 22.99
N ARG A 122 -8.65 -7.11 22.64
CA ARG A 122 -7.64 -8.08 23.08
C ARG A 122 -6.74 -7.56 24.19
N MET A 123 -6.43 -6.27 24.17
CA MET A 123 -5.48 -5.61 25.05
C MET A 123 -6.15 -4.73 26.13
N GLY A 124 -7.44 -4.43 25.97
CA GLY A 124 -8.13 -3.51 26.89
C GLY A 124 -7.48 -2.13 26.90
N GLU A 125 -7.31 -1.56 28.11
CA GLU A 125 -6.70 -0.24 28.30
C GLU A 125 -5.25 -0.17 27.86
N ASP A 126 -4.52 -1.29 27.85
CA ASP A 126 -3.12 -1.34 27.41
C ASP A 126 -2.95 -0.91 25.95
N PHE A 127 -3.95 -1.16 25.11
CA PHE A 127 -3.96 -0.68 23.72
C PHE A 127 -3.82 0.83 23.63
N TYR A 128 -4.52 1.56 24.50
CA TYR A 128 -4.51 3.03 24.50
C TYR A 128 -3.28 3.62 25.14
N ALA A 129 -2.61 2.86 26.01
CA ALA A 129 -1.42 3.28 26.75
C ALA A 129 -0.10 2.95 26.01
N ASP A 130 -0.11 1.96 25.11
CA ASP A 130 1.08 1.50 24.41
C ASP A 130 1.42 2.43 23.23
N GLU A 131 2.58 3.07 23.31
CA GLU A 131 3.07 4.02 22.29
C GLU A 131 3.17 3.40 20.87
N ARG A 132 3.34 2.08 20.75
CA ARG A 132 3.38 1.38 19.46
C ARG A 132 2.09 1.56 18.68
N PHE A 133 0.96 1.65 19.36
CA PHE A 133 -0.37 1.83 18.79
C PHE A 133 -0.89 3.26 18.83
N GLY A 134 -0.06 4.21 19.27
CA GLY A 134 -0.48 5.61 19.38
C GLY A 134 -1.03 6.20 18.08
N GLY A 135 -0.49 5.79 16.94
CA GLY A 135 -1.01 6.16 15.62
C GLY A 135 -2.36 5.49 15.32
N ASN A 136 -2.52 4.17 15.63
CA ASN A 136 -3.79 3.47 15.49
C ASN A 136 -4.89 4.19 16.27
N VAL A 137 -4.63 4.48 17.55
CA VAL A 137 -5.57 5.19 18.44
C VAL A 137 -5.94 6.57 17.89
N LYS A 138 -4.94 7.31 17.37
CA LYS A 138 -5.17 8.61 16.74
C LYS A 138 -6.10 8.49 15.53
N TYR A 139 -5.79 7.58 14.60
CA TYR A 139 -6.60 7.41 13.38
C TYR A 139 -8.02 6.92 13.68
N LEU A 140 -8.22 6.06 14.69
CA LEU A 140 -9.55 5.68 15.16
C LEU A 140 -10.35 6.90 15.63
N LYS A 141 -9.73 7.79 16.42
CA LYS A 141 -10.36 9.05 16.86
C LYS A 141 -10.68 9.98 15.68
N ASP A 142 -9.86 9.95 14.64
CA ASP A 142 -10.04 10.73 13.41
C ASP A 142 -11.05 10.09 12.43
N GLY A 143 -11.68 8.96 12.80
CA GLY A 143 -12.77 8.33 12.03
C GLY A 143 -12.32 7.24 11.05
N ALA A 144 -11.12 6.69 11.20
CA ALA A 144 -10.69 5.51 10.43
C ALA A 144 -11.53 4.29 10.79
N PHE A 145 -11.74 3.39 9.82
CA PHE A 145 -12.46 2.14 10.03
C PHE A 145 -11.70 1.22 10.99
N PRO A 146 -12.34 0.73 12.07
CA PRO A 146 -11.70 -0.25 12.95
C PRO A 146 -11.70 -1.65 12.31
N ILE A 147 -10.55 -2.31 12.27
CA ILE A 147 -10.42 -3.71 11.88
C ILE A 147 -10.05 -4.51 13.14
N PHE A 148 -10.86 -5.45 13.54
CA PHE A 148 -10.60 -6.32 14.70
C PHE A 148 -10.95 -7.80 14.43
N GLU A 149 -11.71 -8.05 13.35
CA GLU A 149 -12.06 -9.39 12.88
C GLU A 149 -12.32 -9.39 11.36
N ALA A 150 -12.49 -10.57 10.76
CA ALA A 150 -12.68 -10.69 9.32
C ALA A 150 -13.95 -9.99 8.80
N SER A 151 -15.03 -9.96 9.58
CA SER A 151 -16.29 -9.30 9.22
C SER A 151 -16.11 -7.80 9.04
N THR A 152 -15.27 -7.14 9.85
CA THR A 152 -15.04 -5.69 9.77
C THR A 152 -14.25 -5.30 8.52
N ILE A 153 -13.57 -6.24 7.88
CA ILE A 153 -12.93 -6.02 6.56
C ILE A 153 -13.99 -5.85 5.47
N GLU A 154 -15.13 -6.54 5.57
CA GLU A 154 -16.20 -6.40 4.57
C GLU A 154 -16.81 -4.99 4.59
N ASP A 155 -17.01 -4.39 5.77
CA ASP A 155 -17.48 -3.01 5.89
C ASP A 155 -16.47 -2.03 5.25
N PHE A 156 -15.18 -2.26 5.46
CA PHE A 156 -14.14 -1.46 4.84
C PHE A 156 -14.10 -1.64 3.31
N LYS A 157 -14.35 -2.85 2.79
CA LYS A 157 -14.46 -3.11 1.34
C LYS A 157 -15.58 -2.28 0.71
N ILE A 158 -16.72 -2.13 1.36
CA ILE A 158 -17.83 -1.28 0.87
C ILE A 158 -17.36 0.18 0.72
N ALA A 159 -16.59 0.68 1.69
CA ALA A 159 -16.04 2.03 1.61
C ALA A 159 -15.03 2.17 0.46
N MET A 160 -14.14 1.20 0.27
CA MET A 160 -13.19 1.16 -0.86
C MET A 160 -13.92 1.12 -2.20
N GLU A 161 -14.96 0.31 -2.34
CA GLU A 161 -15.72 0.22 -3.57
C GLU A 161 -16.45 1.53 -3.89
N SER A 162 -17.01 2.19 -2.89
CA SER A 162 -17.62 3.50 -3.02
C SER A 162 -16.60 4.57 -3.43
N TYR A 163 -15.39 4.52 -2.89
CA TYR A 163 -14.28 5.39 -3.28
C TYR A 163 -13.88 5.16 -4.74
N ARG A 164 -13.66 3.92 -5.13
CA ARG A 164 -13.33 3.52 -6.49
C ARG A 164 -14.38 3.99 -7.50
N GLN A 165 -15.67 3.82 -7.17
CA GLN A 165 -16.75 4.25 -8.04
C GLN A 165 -16.77 5.77 -8.25
N ARG A 166 -16.49 6.57 -7.22
CA ARG A 166 -16.43 8.03 -7.34
C ARG A 166 -15.25 8.51 -8.19
N ASN A 167 -14.10 7.88 -8.04
CA ASN A 167 -12.86 8.38 -8.66
C ASN A 167 -12.58 7.78 -10.04
N PHE A 168 -13.10 6.60 -10.37
CA PHE A 168 -12.78 5.90 -11.61
C PHE A 168 -13.96 5.72 -12.57
N ARG A 169 -15.23 5.93 -12.17
CA ARG A 169 -16.37 5.94 -13.10
C ARG A 169 -16.41 7.15 -14.04
N GLY A 170 -15.65 8.21 -13.76
CA GLY A 170 -15.48 9.35 -14.67
C GLY A 170 -14.65 9.04 -15.91
N ALA A 171 -13.86 7.96 -15.92
CA ALA A 171 -13.00 7.58 -17.05
C ALA A 171 -13.70 6.70 -18.11
N SER A 172 -14.84 6.09 -17.80
CA SER A 172 -15.58 5.22 -18.73
C SER A 172 -16.73 5.92 -19.47
N GLY A 173 -16.95 7.22 -19.25
CA GLY A 173 -17.93 8.06 -19.94
C GLY A 173 -17.40 8.87 -21.13
N GLY A 174 -16.13 8.71 -21.48
CA GLY A 174 -15.52 9.29 -22.68
C GLY A 174 -15.86 8.43 -23.90
N THR A 175 -16.69 8.97 -24.78
CA THR A 175 -16.98 8.60 -26.16
C THR A 175 -15.91 7.70 -26.78
N ALA A 176 -16.35 6.59 -27.37
CA ALA A 176 -15.58 5.83 -28.33
C ALA A 176 -14.97 6.78 -29.37
N LEU A 177 -13.72 7.16 -29.15
CA LEU A 177 -12.90 7.78 -30.20
C LEU A 177 -12.68 6.72 -31.26
N GLY A 178 -13.17 7.02 -32.47
CA GLY A 178 -13.11 6.17 -33.63
C GLY A 178 -11.69 5.61 -33.82
N ARG A 179 -11.66 4.34 -34.17
CA ARG A 179 -10.49 3.70 -34.74
C ARG A 179 -10.18 4.44 -36.04
N ASP A 180 -9.30 5.39 -36.04
CA ASP A 180 -8.52 5.87 -37.17
C ASP A 180 -7.62 7.02 -36.73
N SER A 181 -6.49 6.67 -36.15
CA SER A 181 -5.25 7.43 -36.23
C SER A 181 -4.09 6.56 -35.73
N GLN A 182 -3.59 5.72 -36.63
CA GLN A 182 -2.23 5.20 -36.49
C GLN A 182 -1.28 6.39 -36.54
N LEU A 183 -0.79 6.81 -35.40
CA LEU A 183 0.38 7.64 -35.31
C LEU A 183 1.61 6.78 -35.59
N ASN A 184 2.13 6.90 -36.83
CA ASN A 184 3.47 6.48 -37.18
C ASN A 184 4.47 7.32 -36.34
N LEU A 185 5.05 6.70 -35.32
CA LEU A 185 6.05 7.30 -34.43
C LEU A 185 7.46 6.75 -34.69
N PHE A 186 7.76 6.32 -35.93
CA PHE A 186 9.14 6.06 -36.37
C PHE A 186 9.23 6.43 -37.86
N GLY A 187 9.66 7.63 -38.11
CA GLY A 187 10.25 8.11 -39.34
C GLY A 187 11.67 8.55 -39.06
#